data_ae4b28583be27c43bf9bfff6da1b0a17
#
_entry.id   ae4b28583be27c43bf9bfff6da1b0a17
#
_cell.length_a   1.000
_cell.length_b   1.000
_cell.length_c   1.000
_cell.angle_alpha   90.00
_cell.angle_beta   90.00
_cell.angle_gamma   90.00
#
_symmetry.space_group_name_H-M   'P 1'
#
loop_
_entity.id
_entity.type
_entity.pdbx_description
1 polymer ?
#
loop_
_entity_poly.entity_id
_entity_poly.type
_entity_poly.pdbx_seq_one_letter_code
_entity_poly.pdbx_strand_id
1 'polypeptide(L)'
;MPKNKLTIALVSFLWITTCSYASTEIKLPVDVERAINKSNIPKDAISISVKKVIPEDISNKTFKSTQVVDWQEDVAMNPASTMKLLTSLAAMEILGPQYRWKTDIFTNGKIQAETLKGDLLIRGSGDPKLIPEEINKILNNLKDFGIKKIDGDLIFDRSAYDSSVKESSFSDGETTRSYNVLPDALLFAFNSFSFQFFPSVDSQYVVIKQTPRIANLKIDNNLKVIDAPCNDWRKNISMSINMEKNGSWLASFDGEFPNGCPTANWNVVASNSDDFLSESIIAAWEDIGGRWIKKPKVKAATMDNSFKPIVTHLGVPLYESIKDINKLSNNVMARQVLLTIALEKSGKPSNTSNGTKLVKEWLRKSQLDMPELIIENGSGLSRIERISPKHLNQVLLLGLNSASRDYYVESLPIAGVDGTMKHRLLDKFRKYVPKRSETEALEKNTSSLPSSIRKYGAYIKTGSLADVRSISGYIVSRTGQTYTVTSFINHKNAGSGRDIHDALLTWLLDDGPLQLSSARPH
;
A
#
# COMPACT_ATOMS: atom_id res chain seq x y z
N MET A 1 13.23 78.01 -57.29
CA MET A 1 12.81 78.27 -55.89
C MET A 1 12.01 77.05 -55.41
N PRO A 2 12.55 76.17 -54.62
CA PRO A 2 11.78 75.05 -54.03
C PRO A 2 11.34 75.41 -52.61
N LYS A 3 10.09 75.10 -52.29
CA LYS A 3 9.48 75.28 -50.98
C LYS A 3 9.83 74.08 -50.07
N ASN A 4 10.48 74.33 -48.95
CA ASN A 4 10.72 73.36 -47.87
C ASN A 4 9.38 73.06 -47.16
N LYS A 5 9.04 71.77 -47.05
CA LYS A 5 8.02 71.28 -46.14
C LYS A 5 8.72 70.67 -44.89
N LEU A 6 8.48 71.28 -43.77
CA LEU A 6 8.91 70.81 -42.47
C LEU A 6 7.95 69.72 -41.99
N THR A 7 8.41 68.49 -41.84
CA THR A 7 7.63 67.39 -41.28
C THR A 7 7.98 67.25 -39.81
N ILE A 8 7.01 67.58 -38.94
CA ILE A 8 7.12 67.37 -37.48
C ILE A 8 6.77 65.93 -37.17
N ALA A 9 7.75 65.14 -36.71
CA ALA A 9 7.50 63.77 -36.22
C ALA A 9 7.08 63.84 -34.74
N LEU A 10 5.86 63.45 -34.45
CA LEU A 10 5.36 63.23 -33.07
C LEU A 10 5.93 61.90 -32.58
N VAL A 11 6.81 61.89 -31.61
CA VAL A 11 7.28 60.71 -30.90
C VAL A 11 6.31 60.49 -29.68
N SER A 12 5.43 59.49 -29.84
CA SER A 12 4.55 59.04 -28.76
C SER A 12 5.35 58.15 -27.82
N PHE A 13 5.66 58.60 -26.63
CA PHE A 13 6.22 57.80 -25.55
C PHE A 13 5.13 56.91 -24.96
N LEU A 14 5.14 55.61 -25.30
CA LEU A 14 4.31 54.58 -24.65
C LEU A 14 4.96 54.25 -23.30
N TRP A 15 4.35 54.70 -22.21
CA TRP A 15 4.69 54.25 -20.88
C TRP A 15 4.14 52.82 -20.70
N ILE A 16 5.02 51.81 -20.81
CA ILE A 16 4.70 50.44 -20.40
C ILE A 16 4.84 50.37 -18.89
N THR A 17 3.72 50.48 -18.17
CA THR A 17 3.67 50.13 -16.75
C THR A 17 3.80 48.62 -16.63
N THR A 18 5.02 48.18 -16.35
CA THR A 18 5.24 46.79 -15.88
C THR A 18 4.62 46.65 -14.51
N CYS A 19 3.42 46.07 -14.46
CA CYS A 19 2.84 45.57 -13.21
C CYS A 19 3.75 44.45 -12.71
N SER A 20 4.70 44.73 -11.85
CA SER A 20 5.39 43.72 -11.06
C SER A 20 4.37 43.05 -10.16
N TYR A 21 3.88 41.88 -10.59
CA TYR A 21 3.26 40.95 -9.65
C TYR A 21 4.37 40.56 -8.66
N ALA A 22 4.34 41.15 -7.47
CA ALA A 22 5.10 40.67 -6.34
C ALA A 22 4.61 39.26 -6.07
N SER A 23 5.36 38.25 -6.50
CA SER A 23 5.16 36.87 -6.04
C SER A 23 5.35 36.94 -4.52
N THR A 24 4.26 36.79 -3.79
CA THR A 24 4.34 36.59 -2.34
C THR A 24 5.08 35.25 -2.16
N GLU A 25 6.37 35.38 -1.82
CA GLU A 25 7.23 34.21 -1.50
C GLU A 25 6.54 33.49 -0.33
N ILE A 26 5.93 32.33 -0.62
CA ILE A 26 5.27 31.52 0.41
C ILE A 26 6.38 30.91 1.25
N LYS A 27 6.67 31.55 2.40
CA LYS A 27 7.70 31.08 3.32
C LYS A 27 7.24 29.77 3.98
N LEU A 28 8.15 28.79 4.01
CA LEU A 28 7.95 27.60 4.81
C LEU A 28 7.78 27.95 6.29
N PRO A 29 7.00 27.16 7.07
CA PRO A 29 6.92 27.35 8.51
C PRO A 29 8.31 27.28 9.15
N VAL A 30 8.57 28.16 10.15
CA VAL A 30 9.91 28.31 10.78
C VAL A 30 10.47 26.98 11.30
N ASP A 31 9.62 26.14 11.88
CA ASP A 31 10.05 24.85 12.40
C ASP A 31 10.41 23.86 11.29
N VAL A 32 9.73 23.94 10.15
CA VAL A 32 10.05 23.16 8.94
C VAL A 32 11.39 23.61 8.37
N GLU A 33 11.62 24.94 8.25
CA GLU A 33 12.91 25.47 7.80
C GLU A 33 14.06 25.07 8.72
N ARG A 34 13.83 25.11 10.04
CA ARG A 34 14.82 24.67 11.03
C ARG A 34 15.16 23.18 10.87
N ALA A 35 14.16 22.36 10.62
CA ALA A 35 14.36 20.91 10.38
C ALA A 35 15.12 20.68 9.07
N ILE A 36 14.81 21.42 8.00
CA ILE A 36 15.54 21.35 6.73
C ILE A 36 17.03 21.70 6.94
N ASN A 37 17.30 22.81 7.60
CA ASN A 37 18.67 23.27 7.84
C ASN A 37 19.51 22.26 8.65
N LYS A 38 18.88 21.45 9.52
CA LYS A 38 19.55 20.40 10.30
C LYS A 38 19.77 19.10 9.53
N SER A 39 19.02 18.87 8.46
CA SER A 39 18.95 17.55 7.79
C SER A 39 20.07 17.27 6.81
N ASN A 40 20.84 18.29 6.39
CA ASN A 40 21.77 18.25 5.25
C ASN A 40 21.07 17.83 3.93
N ILE A 41 19.79 18.18 3.77
CA ILE A 41 19.01 17.99 2.55
C ILE A 41 18.83 19.37 1.92
N PRO A 42 19.24 19.57 0.65
CA PRO A 42 19.05 20.84 -0.02
C PRO A 42 17.56 21.11 -0.28
N LYS A 43 17.18 22.41 -0.27
CA LYS A 43 15.77 22.82 -0.39
C LYS A 43 15.13 22.43 -1.73
N ASP A 44 15.92 22.32 -2.79
CA ASP A 44 15.47 21.88 -4.12
C ASP A 44 15.17 20.38 -4.22
N ALA A 45 15.64 19.58 -3.26
CA ALA A 45 15.31 18.15 -3.14
C ALA A 45 14.02 17.90 -2.36
N ILE A 46 13.29 18.95 -1.98
CA ILE A 46 12.07 18.88 -1.16
C ILE A 46 10.94 19.57 -1.91
N SER A 47 9.79 18.93 -2.00
CA SER A 47 8.55 19.55 -2.47
C SER A 47 7.42 19.34 -1.47
N ILE A 48 6.59 20.40 -1.28
CA ILE A 48 5.51 20.40 -0.29
C ILE A 48 4.29 21.10 -0.89
N SER A 49 3.13 20.45 -0.80
CA SER A 49 1.84 21.05 -1.05
C SER A 49 0.94 20.85 0.18
N VAL A 50 0.38 21.92 0.70
CA VAL A 50 -0.64 21.88 1.75
C VAL A 50 -1.83 22.71 1.30
N LYS A 51 -3.01 22.11 1.36
CA LYS A 51 -4.26 22.80 1.03
C LYS A 51 -5.25 22.66 2.17
N LYS A 52 -5.93 23.75 2.51
CA LYS A 52 -7.04 23.74 3.46
C LYS A 52 -8.28 23.22 2.75
N VAL A 53 -8.91 22.22 3.33
CA VAL A 53 -10.20 21.66 2.85
C VAL A 53 -11.34 22.53 3.39
N ILE A 54 -12.23 22.94 2.49
CA ILE A 54 -13.39 23.79 2.80
C ILE A 54 -14.64 23.06 2.30
N PRO A 55 -15.70 22.90 3.12
CA PRO A 55 -16.99 22.45 2.62
C PRO A 55 -17.49 23.39 1.52
N GLU A 56 -17.90 22.84 0.39
CA GLU A 56 -18.52 23.58 -0.72
C GLU A 56 -20.03 23.43 -0.67
N ASP A 57 -20.51 22.20 -0.51
CA ASP A 57 -21.91 21.88 -0.26
C ASP A 57 -22.00 20.88 0.90
N ILE A 58 -22.57 21.32 2.02
CA ILE A 58 -22.71 20.49 3.23
C ILE A 58 -23.74 19.37 3.00
N SER A 59 -24.80 19.63 2.22
CA SER A 59 -25.86 18.67 1.95
C SER A 59 -25.37 17.51 1.09
N ASN A 60 -24.59 17.81 0.05
CA ASN A 60 -23.98 16.84 -0.84
C ASN A 60 -22.60 16.36 -0.36
N LYS A 61 -22.10 16.93 0.74
CA LYS A 61 -20.77 16.63 1.31
C LYS A 61 -19.64 16.77 0.26
N THR A 62 -19.68 17.85 -0.51
CA THR A 62 -18.60 18.18 -1.44
C THR A 62 -17.65 19.20 -0.82
N PHE A 63 -16.39 19.11 -1.22
CA PHE A 63 -15.30 19.91 -0.68
C PHE A 63 -14.49 20.53 -1.80
N LYS A 64 -14.02 21.74 -1.55
CA LYS A 64 -12.98 22.42 -2.31
C LYS A 64 -11.77 22.67 -1.44
N SER A 65 -10.68 23.13 -2.01
CA SER A 65 -9.47 23.43 -1.27
C SER A 65 -8.89 24.79 -1.61
N THR A 66 -8.19 25.40 -0.65
CA THR A 66 -7.43 26.64 -0.84
C THR A 66 -5.98 26.42 -0.46
N GLN A 67 -5.07 27.12 -1.13
CA GLN A 67 -3.63 27.02 -0.91
C GLN A 67 -3.22 27.49 0.48
N VAL A 68 -2.32 26.73 1.13
CA VAL A 68 -1.71 27.06 2.42
C VAL A 68 -0.19 27.11 2.31
N VAL A 69 0.42 26.04 1.75
CA VAL A 69 1.85 25.98 1.44
C VAL A 69 2.02 25.46 0.02
N ASP A 70 2.81 26.18 -0.74
CA ASP A 70 3.27 25.82 -2.07
C ASP A 70 4.78 25.95 -2.10
N TRP A 71 5.47 24.82 -1.97
CA TRP A 71 6.92 24.77 -2.10
C TRP A 71 7.27 23.74 -3.17
N GLN A 72 7.59 24.22 -4.38
CA GLN A 72 7.87 23.36 -5.54
C GLN A 72 6.76 22.32 -5.79
N GLU A 73 5.49 22.67 -5.53
CA GLU A 73 4.39 21.70 -5.56
C GLU A 73 4.11 21.10 -6.95
N ASP A 74 4.56 21.77 -8.03
CA ASP A 74 4.43 21.31 -9.40
C ASP A 74 5.58 20.38 -9.84
N VAL A 75 6.66 20.27 -9.05
CA VAL A 75 7.83 19.46 -9.41
C VAL A 75 7.51 17.97 -9.23
N ALA A 76 7.60 17.22 -10.34
CA ALA A 76 7.41 15.79 -10.34
C ALA A 76 8.57 15.07 -9.64
N MET A 77 8.27 14.37 -8.56
CA MET A 77 9.25 13.60 -7.78
C MET A 77 8.82 12.12 -7.65
N ASN A 78 9.75 11.27 -7.22
CA ASN A 78 9.43 9.90 -6.87
C ASN A 78 8.59 9.89 -5.58
N PRO A 79 7.34 9.41 -5.63
CA PRO A 79 6.44 9.42 -4.47
C PRO A 79 6.67 8.23 -3.53
N ALA A 80 7.47 7.25 -3.89
CA ALA A 80 7.55 5.97 -3.22
C ALA A 80 6.13 5.43 -2.91
N SER A 81 5.91 4.81 -1.77
CA SER A 81 4.63 4.16 -1.42
C SER A 81 3.43 5.09 -1.25
N THR A 82 3.59 6.43 -1.35
CA THR A 82 2.42 7.32 -1.42
C THR A 82 1.68 7.21 -2.76
N MET A 83 2.30 6.63 -3.81
CA MET A 83 1.63 6.25 -5.06
C MET A 83 0.42 5.33 -4.81
N LYS A 84 0.45 4.51 -3.76
CA LYS A 84 -0.65 3.61 -3.39
C LYS A 84 -1.97 4.35 -3.14
N LEU A 85 -1.92 5.63 -2.77
CA LEU A 85 -3.13 6.45 -2.62
C LEU A 85 -3.89 6.58 -3.94
N LEU A 86 -3.17 6.86 -5.02
CA LEU A 86 -3.75 6.93 -6.37
C LEU A 86 -4.28 5.55 -6.80
N THR A 87 -3.47 4.49 -6.66
CA THR A 87 -3.87 3.12 -7.06
C THR A 87 -5.10 2.66 -6.28
N SER A 88 -5.15 2.94 -4.97
CA SER A 88 -6.27 2.57 -4.09
C SER A 88 -7.56 3.28 -4.47
N LEU A 89 -7.51 4.60 -4.68
CA LEU A 89 -8.69 5.36 -5.06
C LEU A 89 -9.20 4.94 -6.44
N ALA A 90 -8.30 4.84 -7.42
CA ALA A 90 -8.65 4.40 -8.78
C ALA A 90 -9.33 3.03 -8.77
N ALA A 91 -8.83 2.08 -7.97
CA ALA A 91 -9.43 0.75 -7.87
C ALA A 91 -10.85 0.80 -7.29
N MET A 92 -11.06 1.53 -6.20
CA MET A 92 -12.39 1.66 -5.59
C MET A 92 -13.39 2.37 -6.50
N GLU A 93 -12.96 3.36 -7.27
CA GLU A 93 -13.82 4.08 -8.20
C GLU A 93 -14.12 3.28 -9.49
N ILE A 94 -13.16 2.49 -9.97
CA ILE A 94 -13.31 1.72 -11.22
C ILE A 94 -14.03 0.38 -10.99
N LEU A 95 -13.76 -0.30 -9.88
CA LEU A 95 -14.27 -1.64 -9.58
C LEU A 95 -15.44 -1.61 -8.58
N GLY A 96 -15.51 -0.56 -7.76
CA GLY A 96 -16.40 -0.48 -6.60
C GLY A 96 -15.77 -1.07 -5.34
N PRO A 97 -16.00 -0.48 -4.14
CA PRO A 97 -15.35 -0.91 -2.89
C PRO A 97 -15.76 -2.32 -2.45
N GLN A 98 -16.92 -2.83 -2.92
CA GLN A 98 -17.43 -4.17 -2.60
C GLN A 98 -16.98 -5.25 -3.60
N TYR A 99 -16.15 -4.91 -4.61
CA TYR A 99 -15.60 -5.91 -5.52
C TYR A 99 -14.90 -7.03 -4.74
N ARG A 100 -15.07 -8.29 -5.21
CA ARG A 100 -14.44 -9.48 -4.63
C ARG A 100 -13.77 -10.31 -5.70
N TRP A 101 -12.58 -10.79 -5.41
CA TRP A 101 -11.86 -11.72 -6.27
C TRP A 101 -12.48 -13.11 -6.23
N LYS A 102 -12.30 -13.86 -7.31
CA LYS A 102 -12.77 -15.24 -7.43
C LYS A 102 -11.60 -16.20 -7.44
N THR A 103 -11.70 -17.25 -6.64
CA THR A 103 -10.88 -18.44 -6.78
C THR A 103 -11.82 -19.60 -7.13
N ASP A 104 -11.72 -20.07 -8.37
CA ASP A 104 -12.61 -21.07 -8.90
C ASP A 104 -11.96 -22.45 -8.85
N ILE A 105 -12.71 -23.47 -8.44
CA ILE A 105 -12.28 -24.85 -8.39
C ILE A 105 -13.06 -25.65 -9.43
N PHE A 106 -12.33 -26.41 -10.23
CA PHE A 106 -12.88 -27.28 -11.28
C PHE A 106 -12.34 -28.70 -11.17
N THR A 107 -13.01 -29.64 -11.84
CA THR A 107 -12.53 -31.03 -12.02
C THR A 107 -12.86 -31.57 -13.40
N ASN A 108 -12.00 -32.44 -13.90
CA ASN A 108 -12.27 -33.30 -15.08
C ASN A 108 -12.80 -34.67 -14.69
N GLY A 109 -13.01 -34.93 -13.39
CA GLY A 109 -13.41 -36.23 -12.86
C GLY A 109 -14.86 -36.35 -12.42
N LYS A 110 -15.15 -37.48 -11.74
CA LYS A 110 -16.45 -37.79 -11.13
C LYS A 110 -16.28 -38.13 -9.66
N ILE A 111 -17.28 -37.78 -8.85
CA ILE A 111 -17.32 -38.16 -7.44
C ILE A 111 -17.99 -39.52 -7.30
N GLN A 112 -17.30 -40.48 -6.67
CA GLN A 112 -17.78 -41.81 -6.36
C GLN A 112 -17.45 -42.17 -4.92
N ALA A 113 -18.44 -42.50 -4.11
CA ALA A 113 -18.27 -42.80 -2.69
C ALA A 113 -17.33 -41.80 -1.97
N GLU A 114 -17.67 -40.50 -2.05
CA GLU A 114 -16.93 -39.38 -1.45
C GLU A 114 -15.49 -39.20 -1.98
N THR A 115 -15.11 -39.91 -3.05
CA THR A 115 -13.81 -39.82 -3.71
C THR A 115 -13.97 -39.13 -5.05
N LEU A 116 -13.26 -38.03 -5.25
CA LEU A 116 -13.06 -37.41 -6.55
C LEU A 116 -12.05 -38.26 -7.33
N LYS A 117 -12.50 -38.90 -8.40
CA LYS A 117 -11.64 -39.62 -9.37
C LYS A 117 -11.38 -38.70 -10.56
N GLY A 118 -10.30 -37.96 -10.50
CA GLY A 118 -9.90 -36.96 -11.50
C GLY A 118 -9.15 -35.82 -10.87
N ASP A 119 -8.61 -34.94 -11.71
CA ASP A 119 -7.77 -33.84 -11.29
C ASP A 119 -8.60 -32.71 -10.65
N LEU A 120 -7.96 -31.99 -9.74
CA LEU A 120 -8.48 -30.76 -9.14
C LEU A 120 -7.74 -29.57 -9.75
N LEU A 121 -8.47 -28.69 -10.44
CA LEU A 121 -7.93 -27.45 -11.02
C LEU A 121 -8.35 -26.27 -10.17
N ILE A 122 -7.39 -25.44 -9.78
CA ILE A 122 -7.59 -24.17 -9.06
C ILE A 122 -7.22 -23.03 -9.99
N ARG A 123 -8.19 -22.14 -10.27
CA ARG A 123 -8.00 -20.96 -11.10
C ARG A 123 -8.07 -19.71 -10.25
N GLY A 124 -7.00 -18.90 -10.27
CA GLY A 124 -6.92 -17.62 -9.59
C GLY A 124 -7.30 -16.44 -10.48
N SER A 125 -7.84 -15.39 -9.85
CA SER A 125 -8.08 -14.08 -10.48
C SER A 125 -7.17 -12.98 -9.91
N GLY A 126 -6.16 -13.34 -9.14
CA GLY A 126 -5.24 -12.39 -8.52
C GLY A 126 -5.72 -11.84 -7.17
N ASP A 127 -6.38 -12.66 -6.36
CA ASP A 127 -6.78 -12.27 -5.00
C ASP A 127 -5.55 -11.87 -4.17
N PRO A 128 -5.44 -10.60 -3.72
CA PRO A 128 -4.30 -10.15 -2.93
C PRO A 128 -4.30 -10.68 -1.50
N LYS A 129 -5.40 -11.29 -1.04
CA LYS A 129 -5.57 -11.87 0.31
C LYS A 129 -5.94 -13.36 0.28
N LEU A 130 -5.47 -14.11 -0.71
CA LEU A 130 -5.55 -15.57 -0.66
C LEU A 130 -4.58 -16.10 0.41
N ILE A 131 -5.03 -16.07 1.66
CA ILE A 131 -4.29 -16.46 2.86
C ILE A 131 -4.73 -17.85 3.33
N PRO A 132 -4.05 -18.49 4.32
CA PRO A 132 -4.40 -19.84 4.79
C PRO A 132 -5.87 -19.99 5.20
N GLU A 133 -6.45 -18.97 5.82
CA GLU A 133 -7.85 -18.97 6.24
C GLU A 133 -8.82 -19.05 5.05
N GLU A 134 -8.48 -18.40 3.93
CA GLU A 134 -9.28 -18.47 2.69
C GLU A 134 -9.15 -19.82 2.01
N ILE A 135 -7.95 -20.40 1.98
CA ILE A 135 -7.75 -21.78 1.51
C ILE A 135 -8.55 -22.78 2.35
N ASN A 136 -8.58 -22.63 3.67
CA ASN A 136 -9.38 -23.48 4.55
C ASN A 136 -10.88 -23.39 4.23
N LYS A 137 -11.40 -22.20 3.92
CA LYS A 137 -12.81 -22.04 3.48
C LYS A 137 -13.06 -22.76 2.16
N ILE A 138 -12.16 -22.61 1.17
CA ILE A 138 -12.25 -23.31 -0.12
C ILE A 138 -12.30 -24.83 0.08
N LEU A 139 -11.40 -25.36 0.90
CA LEU A 139 -11.31 -26.80 1.15
C LEU A 139 -12.51 -27.35 1.95
N ASN A 140 -13.06 -26.58 2.90
CA ASN A 140 -14.31 -26.94 3.57
C ASN A 140 -15.48 -26.97 2.58
N ASN A 141 -15.58 -26.01 1.65
CA ASN A 141 -16.60 -26.02 0.61
C ASN A 141 -16.49 -27.27 -0.30
N LEU A 142 -15.26 -27.78 -0.55
CA LEU A 142 -15.09 -29.06 -1.26
C LEU A 142 -15.64 -30.24 -0.45
N LYS A 143 -15.45 -30.26 0.87
CA LYS A 143 -16.04 -31.29 1.75
C LYS A 143 -17.55 -31.22 1.76
N ASP A 144 -18.11 -30.02 1.83
CA ASP A 144 -19.57 -29.80 1.81
C ASP A 144 -20.16 -30.20 0.46
N PHE A 145 -19.39 -30.09 -0.63
CA PHE A 145 -19.74 -30.62 -1.94
C PHE A 145 -19.69 -32.14 -2.02
N GLY A 146 -19.26 -32.83 -0.96
CA GLY A 146 -19.25 -34.30 -0.84
C GLY A 146 -17.90 -34.95 -1.18
N ILE A 147 -16.80 -34.21 -1.25
CA ILE A 147 -15.45 -34.71 -1.51
C ILE A 147 -14.71 -34.86 -0.18
N LYS A 148 -14.32 -36.11 0.17
CA LYS A 148 -13.43 -36.38 1.32
C LYS A 148 -12.07 -36.94 0.88
N LYS A 149 -12.00 -37.58 -0.32
CA LYS A 149 -10.78 -38.12 -0.88
C LYS A 149 -10.57 -37.62 -2.30
N ILE A 150 -9.33 -37.47 -2.71
CA ILE A 150 -8.96 -37.05 -4.05
C ILE A 150 -7.98 -38.07 -4.64
N ASP A 151 -8.33 -38.64 -5.80
CA ASP A 151 -7.49 -39.53 -6.61
C ASP A 151 -7.26 -38.89 -7.98
N GLY A 152 -6.36 -37.92 -8.01
CA GLY A 152 -6.01 -37.12 -9.17
C GLY A 152 -4.87 -36.16 -8.86
N ASP A 153 -4.47 -35.38 -9.86
CA ASP A 153 -3.42 -34.38 -9.78
C ASP A 153 -3.97 -32.99 -9.39
N LEU A 154 -3.08 -32.09 -9.01
CA LEU A 154 -3.40 -30.70 -8.68
C LEU A 154 -2.93 -29.79 -9.82
N ILE A 155 -3.83 -28.99 -10.35
CA ILE A 155 -3.57 -28.14 -11.51
C ILE A 155 -3.80 -26.67 -11.12
N PHE A 156 -2.84 -25.80 -11.45
CA PHE A 156 -2.93 -24.37 -11.23
C PHE A 156 -3.12 -23.60 -12.54
N ASP A 157 -4.25 -22.91 -12.67
CA ASP A 157 -4.55 -22.02 -13.79
C ASP A 157 -4.30 -20.56 -13.39
N ARG A 158 -3.24 -19.99 -13.96
CA ARG A 158 -2.82 -18.60 -13.79
C ARG A 158 -3.05 -17.73 -15.03
N SER A 159 -3.89 -18.17 -15.95
CA SER A 159 -4.15 -17.51 -17.24
C SER A 159 -4.77 -16.10 -17.12
N ALA A 160 -5.13 -15.67 -15.90
CA ALA A 160 -5.60 -14.32 -15.64
C ALA A 160 -4.52 -13.26 -15.93
N TYR A 161 -3.24 -13.59 -15.79
CA TYR A 161 -2.11 -12.69 -16.00
C TYR A 161 -1.22 -13.17 -17.15
N ASP A 162 -0.60 -12.26 -17.89
CA ASP A 162 0.41 -12.62 -18.87
C ASP A 162 1.81 -12.79 -18.24
N SER A 163 2.75 -13.32 -19.01
CA SER A 163 4.10 -13.66 -18.52
C SER A 163 4.90 -12.42 -18.09
N SER A 164 4.62 -11.24 -18.67
CA SER A 164 5.33 -10.00 -18.36
C SER A 164 5.15 -9.55 -16.91
N VAL A 165 4.09 -10.00 -16.23
CA VAL A 165 3.81 -9.68 -14.83
C VAL A 165 4.90 -10.23 -13.89
N LYS A 166 5.60 -11.30 -14.28
CA LYS A 166 6.71 -11.91 -13.53
C LYS A 166 8.04 -11.19 -13.73
N GLU A 167 8.11 -10.24 -14.65
CA GLU A 167 9.30 -9.42 -14.84
C GLU A 167 9.27 -8.25 -13.84
N SER A 168 10.28 -8.17 -12.98
CA SER A 168 10.41 -7.05 -12.04
C SER A 168 11.39 -6.03 -12.60
N SER A 169 10.93 -4.80 -12.76
CA SER A 169 11.79 -3.66 -13.11
C SER A 169 12.58 -3.14 -11.90
N PHE A 170 12.13 -3.43 -10.68
CA PHE A 170 12.80 -3.03 -9.45
C PHE A 170 13.67 -4.17 -8.92
N SER A 171 14.97 -3.90 -8.78
CA SER A 171 15.92 -4.80 -8.15
C SER A 171 16.83 -4.01 -7.24
N ASP A 172 16.82 -4.32 -5.96
CA ASP A 172 17.79 -3.85 -4.95
C ASP A 172 18.76 -4.97 -4.53
N GLY A 173 18.72 -6.11 -5.23
CA GLY A 173 19.49 -7.31 -4.92
C GLY A 173 18.89 -8.19 -3.81
N GLU A 174 17.80 -7.76 -3.16
CA GLU A 174 17.18 -8.41 -2.01
C GLU A 174 16.03 -9.34 -2.42
N THR A 175 16.32 -10.38 -3.18
CA THR A 175 15.30 -11.28 -3.77
C THR A 175 14.49 -12.06 -2.73
N THR A 176 15.02 -12.25 -1.52
CA THR A 176 14.37 -12.98 -0.42
C THR A 176 13.45 -12.11 0.44
N ARG A 177 13.43 -10.79 0.21
CA ARG A 177 12.59 -9.87 0.96
C ARG A 177 11.15 -9.91 0.49
N SER A 178 10.21 -10.02 1.42
CA SER A 178 8.77 -10.11 1.15
C SER A 178 8.20 -8.89 0.39
N TYR A 179 8.83 -7.72 0.47
CA TYR A 179 8.39 -6.54 -0.28
C TYR A 179 8.69 -6.63 -1.79
N ASN A 180 9.57 -7.56 -2.22
CA ASN A 180 9.92 -7.80 -3.62
C ASN A 180 9.13 -8.94 -4.27
N VAL A 181 8.21 -9.57 -3.56
CA VAL A 181 7.36 -10.62 -4.12
C VAL A 181 6.65 -10.12 -5.37
N LEU A 182 6.69 -10.95 -6.42
CA LEU A 182 6.03 -10.65 -7.69
C LEU A 182 4.53 -10.98 -7.63
N PRO A 183 3.69 -10.24 -8.36
CA PRO A 183 2.28 -10.60 -8.52
C PRO A 183 2.10 -11.98 -9.15
N ASP A 184 1.04 -12.66 -8.74
CA ASP A 184 0.63 -13.96 -9.30
C ASP A 184 -0.89 -14.09 -9.27
N ALA A 185 -1.50 -14.69 -10.28
CA ALA A 185 -2.96 -14.92 -10.30
C ALA A 185 -3.44 -15.82 -9.15
N LEU A 186 -2.55 -16.66 -8.62
CA LEU A 186 -2.74 -17.50 -7.42
C LEU A 186 -1.72 -17.12 -6.33
N LEU A 187 -1.64 -15.83 -5.98
CA LEU A 187 -0.74 -15.34 -4.95
C LEU A 187 -1.21 -15.83 -3.57
N PHE A 188 -0.70 -16.96 -3.12
CA PHE A 188 -1.01 -17.52 -1.81
C PHE A 188 -0.04 -17.02 -0.74
N ALA A 189 -0.57 -16.58 0.42
CA ALA A 189 0.17 -16.16 1.62
C ALA A 189 1.37 -15.24 1.29
N PHE A 190 1.21 -14.34 0.30
CA PHE A 190 2.27 -13.46 -0.20
C PHE A 190 3.53 -14.22 -0.64
N ASN A 191 3.40 -15.47 -1.07
CA ASN A 191 4.49 -16.39 -1.41
C ASN A 191 5.59 -16.42 -0.32
N SER A 192 5.21 -16.41 0.94
CA SER A 192 6.14 -16.28 2.06
C SER A 192 5.80 -17.20 3.22
N PHE A 193 6.83 -17.87 3.75
CA PHE A 193 6.76 -18.50 5.07
C PHE A 193 6.81 -17.40 6.14
N SER A 194 5.98 -17.50 7.16
CA SER A 194 6.06 -16.71 8.37
C SER A 194 6.49 -17.59 9.53
N PHE A 195 7.67 -17.34 10.06
CA PHE A 195 8.16 -18.00 11.27
C PHE A 195 7.97 -17.07 12.45
N GLN A 196 7.29 -17.56 13.47
CA GLN A 196 7.10 -16.85 14.73
C GLN A 196 7.94 -17.53 15.80
N PHE A 197 8.78 -16.75 16.46
CA PHE A 197 9.70 -17.17 17.51
C PHE A 197 9.24 -16.64 18.84
N PHE A 198 9.31 -17.45 19.88
CA PHE A 198 9.08 -17.04 21.26
C PHE A 198 9.80 -17.98 22.23
N PRO A 199 10.27 -17.49 23.37
CA PRO A 199 10.85 -18.35 24.39
C PRO A 199 9.80 -19.30 24.93
N SER A 200 10.18 -20.53 25.30
CA SER A 200 9.32 -21.42 26.07
C SER A 200 8.99 -20.81 27.45
N VAL A 201 7.96 -21.32 28.11
CA VAL A 201 7.48 -20.78 29.40
C VAL A 201 8.59 -20.76 30.45
N ASP A 202 9.49 -21.75 30.45
CA ASP A 202 10.65 -21.87 31.32
C ASP A 202 11.92 -21.18 30.75
N SER A 203 11.81 -20.54 29.57
CA SER A 203 12.91 -19.88 28.86
C SER A 203 14.13 -20.79 28.56
N GLN A 204 13.92 -22.09 28.49
CA GLN A 204 15.01 -23.04 28.21
C GLN A 204 15.25 -23.25 26.71
N TYR A 205 14.22 -23.09 25.87
CA TYR A 205 14.33 -23.26 24.43
C TYR A 205 13.44 -22.26 23.68
N VAL A 206 13.70 -22.10 22.39
CA VAL A 206 12.90 -21.26 21.50
C VAL A 206 11.84 -22.12 20.82
N VAL A 207 10.59 -21.70 20.89
CA VAL A 207 9.52 -22.30 20.11
C VAL A 207 9.42 -21.58 18.76
N ILE A 208 9.37 -22.33 17.67
CA ILE A 208 9.20 -21.81 16.32
C ILE A 208 7.86 -22.31 15.77
N LYS A 209 6.94 -21.37 15.49
CA LYS A 209 5.68 -21.64 14.82
C LYS A 209 5.73 -21.14 13.39
N GLN A 210 5.36 -21.97 12.45
CA GLN A 210 5.32 -21.64 11.03
C GLN A 210 3.88 -21.39 10.56
N THR A 211 3.70 -20.49 9.60
CA THR A 211 2.44 -20.23 8.89
C THR A 211 2.76 -19.84 7.44
N PRO A 212 2.08 -20.42 6.41
CA PRO A 212 1.14 -21.54 6.49
C PRO A 212 1.84 -22.85 6.89
N ARG A 213 1.09 -23.85 7.35
CA ARG A 213 1.60 -25.20 7.51
C ARG A 213 1.93 -25.78 6.13
N ILE A 214 3.08 -26.44 6.03
CA ILE A 214 3.59 -27.10 4.82
C ILE A 214 3.73 -28.58 5.13
N ALA A 215 3.18 -29.46 4.28
CA ALA A 215 3.12 -30.90 4.54
C ALA A 215 4.51 -31.52 4.74
N ASN A 216 5.50 -31.08 3.98
CA ASN A 216 6.84 -31.65 3.97
C ASN A 216 7.92 -30.67 4.48
N LEU A 217 7.60 -29.78 5.42
CA LEU A 217 8.61 -28.90 6.03
C LEU A 217 9.09 -29.49 7.35
N LYS A 218 10.42 -29.63 7.47
CA LYS A 218 11.11 -29.90 8.73
C LYS A 218 11.75 -28.63 9.25
N ILE A 219 11.68 -28.42 10.55
CA ILE A 219 12.35 -27.30 11.22
C ILE A 219 13.50 -27.88 12.05
N ASP A 220 14.72 -27.49 11.71
CA ASP A 220 15.93 -27.74 12.50
C ASP A 220 16.20 -26.50 13.35
N ASN A 221 15.98 -26.65 14.66
CA ASN A 221 16.00 -25.53 15.60
C ASN A 221 17.16 -25.69 16.60
N ASN A 222 18.26 -25.02 16.34
CA ASN A 222 19.47 -24.97 17.14
C ASN A 222 19.61 -23.63 17.90
N LEU A 223 18.50 -22.90 18.10
CA LEU A 223 18.51 -21.62 18.80
C LEU A 223 18.66 -21.81 20.31
N LYS A 224 19.54 -21.01 20.91
CA LYS A 224 19.72 -20.91 22.36
C LYS A 224 19.02 -19.66 22.88
N VAL A 225 18.30 -19.78 23.99
CA VAL A 225 17.74 -18.61 24.68
C VAL A 225 18.84 -17.92 25.46
N ILE A 226 18.94 -16.59 25.34
CA ILE A 226 19.87 -15.76 26.11
C ILE A 226 19.11 -14.69 26.90
N ASP A 227 19.69 -14.27 28.03
CA ASP A 227 19.13 -13.16 28.82
C ASP A 227 19.61 -11.83 28.24
N ALA A 228 18.79 -11.27 27.36
CA ALA A 228 19.07 -10.03 26.65
C ALA A 228 17.77 -9.30 26.25
N PRO A 229 17.80 -7.96 26.10
CA PRO A 229 16.66 -7.19 25.59
C PRO A 229 16.38 -7.50 24.11
N CYS A 230 15.11 -7.37 23.71
CA CYS A 230 14.67 -7.55 22.31
C CYS A 230 15.08 -6.37 21.42
N ASN A 231 16.35 -6.35 21.05
CA ASN A 231 16.90 -5.36 20.12
C ASN A 231 16.85 -5.90 18.68
N ASP A 232 17.94 -5.77 17.93
CA ASP A 232 18.06 -6.31 16.57
C ASP A 232 18.37 -7.83 16.59
N TRP A 233 17.42 -8.60 17.14
CA TRP A 233 17.55 -10.03 17.41
C TRP A 233 17.94 -10.87 16.20
N ARG A 234 17.55 -10.44 14.97
CA ARG A 234 17.85 -11.17 13.74
C ARG A 234 19.33 -11.24 13.41
N LYS A 235 20.14 -10.30 13.87
CA LYS A 235 21.60 -10.30 13.61
C LYS A 235 22.31 -11.48 14.23
N ASN A 236 21.74 -12.05 15.30
CA ASN A 236 22.33 -13.15 16.04
C ASN A 236 21.80 -14.52 15.58
N ILE A 237 20.97 -14.56 14.52
CA ILE A 237 20.39 -15.79 14.01
C ILE A 237 20.79 -15.99 12.56
N SER A 238 21.41 -17.11 12.27
CA SER A 238 21.54 -17.65 10.92
C SER A 238 20.31 -18.44 10.56
N MET A 239 19.73 -18.17 9.39
CA MET A 239 18.56 -18.87 8.90
C MET A 239 18.76 -19.29 7.45
N SER A 240 18.45 -20.55 7.17
CA SER A 240 18.37 -21.06 5.80
C SER A 240 17.06 -21.82 5.58
N ILE A 241 16.54 -21.77 4.36
CA ILE A 241 15.40 -22.59 3.94
C ILE A 241 15.72 -23.18 2.57
N ASN A 242 15.76 -24.50 2.49
CA ASN A 242 16.19 -25.22 1.31
C ASN A 242 15.20 -26.34 0.98
N MET A 243 15.02 -26.61 -0.31
CA MET A 243 14.36 -27.83 -0.77
C MET A 243 15.42 -28.94 -0.88
N GLU A 244 15.19 -30.05 -0.21
CA GLU A 244 16.02 -31.24 -0.28
C GLU A 244 15.76 -32.06 -1.55
N LYS A 245 16.70 -32.95 -1.90
CA LYS A 245 16.58 -33.82 -3.09
C LYS A 245 15.33 -34.73 -3.11
N ASN A 246 14.80 -35.04 -1.93
CA ASN A 246 13.57 -35.85 -1.76
C ASN A 246 12.28 -35.02 -1.91
N GLY A 247 12.38 -33.69 -2.17
CA GLY A 247 11.27 -32.77 -2.29
C GLY A 247 10.70 -32.28 -0.97
N SER A 248 11.39 -32.55 0.17
CA SER A 248 11.03 -31.92 1.45
C SER A 248 11.71 -30.57 1.63
N TRP A 249 11.10 -29.70 2.41
CA TRP A 249 11.70 -28.44 2.83
C TRP A 249 12.42 -28.62 4.16
N LEU A 250 13.58 -28.01 4.30
CA LEU A 250 14.31 -27.91 5.56
C LEU A 250 14.56 -26.43 5.89
N ALA A 251 13.99 -25.97 7.01
CA ALA A 251 14.26 -24.65 7.59
C ALA A 251 15.17 -24.84 8.79
N SER A 252 16.40 -24.34 8.72
CA SER A 252 17.38 -24.41 9.79
C SER A 252 17.60 -23.05 10.44
N PHE A 253 17.64 -23.02 11.77
CA PHE A 253 17.84 -21.83 12.57
C PHE A 253 18.92 -22.10 13.61
N ASP A 254 20.02 -21.33 13.54
CA ASP A 254 21.17 -21.43 14.43
C ASP A 254 21.48 -20.07 15.04
N GLY A 255 21.86 -20.05 16.33
CA GLY A 255 22.28 -18.83 17.01
C GLY A 255 21.58 -18.56 18.33
N GLU A 256 21.37 -17.28 18.65
CA GLU A 256 20.89 -16.84 19.95
C GLU A 256 19.63 -15.98 19.83
N PHE A 257 18.63 -16.31 20.64
CA PHE A 257 17.36 -15.58 20.70
C PHE A 257 17.15 -14.95 22.08
N PRO A 258 16.93 -13.62 22.17
CA PRO A 258 16.74 -12.93 23.45
C PRO A 258 15.41 -13.27 24.12
N ASN A 259 15.43 -13.59 25.45
CA ASN A 259 14.20 -13.79 26.23
C ASN A 259 13.37 -12.51 26.41
N GLY A 260 13.99 -11.33 26.25
CA GLY A 260 13.29 -10.04 26.20
C GLY A 260 12.42 -9.83 24.96
N CYS A 261 12.44 -10.76 23.97
CA CYS A 261 11.50 -10.81 22.85
C CYS A 261 10.30 -11.69 23.19
N PRO A 262 9.13 -11.16 23.57
CA PRO A 262 7.97 -11.99 23.89
C PRO A 262 7.46 -12.74 22.66
N THR A 263 7.56 -12.11 21.48
CA THR A 263 7.23 -12.70 20.18
C THR A 263 7.99 -11.95 19.09
N ALA A 264 8.59 -12.68 18.16
CA ALA A 264 9.28 -12.11 17.01
C ALA A 264 8.86 -12.84 15.72
N ASN A 265 8.76 -12.11 14.59
CA ASN A 265 8.33 -12.69 13.32
C ASN A 265 9.40 -12.50 12.24
N TRP A 266 9.61 -13.54 11.44
CA TRP A 266 10.48 -13.51 10.28
C TRP A 266 9.76 -14.09 9.06
N ASN A 267 9.54 -13.25 8.05
CA ASN A 267 8.93 -13.67 6.79
C ASN A 267 10.02 -13.91 5.76
N VAL A 268 9.94 -15.05 5.07
CA VAL A 268 10.90 -15.49 4.04
C VAL A 268 10.16 -15.91 2.80
N VAL A 269 10.56 -15.37 1.65
CA VAL A 269 9.94 -15.70 0.37
C VAL A 269 10.24 -17.15 -0.02
N ALA A 270 9.23 -17.89 -0.44
CA ALA A 270 9.39 -19.23 -0.99
C ALA A 270 10.04 -19.16 -2.38
N SER A 271 11.03 -20.02 -2.62
CA SER A 271 11.76 -20.07 -3.90
C SER A 271 10.92 -20.61 -5.06
N ASN A 272 9.92 -21.44 -4.76
CA ASN A 272 8.98 -22.02 -5.72
C ASN A 272 7.54 -21.84 -5.23
N SER A 273 6.77 -21.04 -5.95
CA SER A 273 5.38 -20.73 -5.58
C SER A 273 4.42 -21.92 -5.77
N ASP A 274 4.68 -22.80 -6.73
CA ASP A 274 3.84 -23.97 -6.98
C ASP A 274 3.99 -25.02 -5.89
N ASP A 275 5.23 -25.32 -5.49
CA ASP A 275 5.52 -26.24 -4.38
C ASP A 275 4.98 -25.67 -3.06
N PHE A 276 5.18 -24.36 -2.82
CA PHE A 276 4.68 -23.69 -1.62
C PHE A 276 3.16 -23.76 -1.51
N LEU A 277 2.43 -23.43 -2.58
CA LEU A 277 0.97 -23.48 -2.60
C LEU A 277 0.45 -24.93 -2.50
N SER A 278 1.01 -25.86 -3.27
CA SER A 278 0.53 -27.25 -3.29
C SER A 278 0.74 -27.97 -1.96
N GLU A 279 1.92 -27.84 -1.34
CA GLU A 279 2.21 -28.45 -0.04
C GLU A 279 1.38 -27.82 1.09
N SER A 280 1.04 -26.51 0.97
CA SER A 280 0.09 -25.86 1.88
C SER A 280 -1.32 -26.40 1.72
N ILE A 281 -1.79 -26.60 0.48
CA ILE A 281 -3.13 -27.16 0.20
C ILE A 281 -3.21 -28.61 0.70
N ILE A 282 -2.17 -29.42 0.47
CA ILE A 282 -2.12 -30.82 0.95
C ILE A 282 -2.21 -30.83 2.49
N ALA A 283 -1.39 -30.02 3.15
CA ALA A 283 -1.41 -29.92 4.62
C ALA A 283 -2.77 -29.48 5.16
N ALA A 284 -3.34 -28.42 4.58
CA ALA A 284 -4.64 -27.89 5.00
C ALA A 284 -5.79 -28.90 4.73
N TRP A 285 -5.71 -29.65 3.63
CA TRP A 285 -6.68 -30.71 3.32
C TRP A 285 -6.67 -31.82 4.37
N GLU A 286 -5.45 -32.27 4.75
CA GLU A 286 -5.25 -33.26 5.82
C GLU A 286 -5.75 -32.75 7.18
N ASP A 287 -5.45 -31.50 7.53
CA ASP A 287 -5.84 -30.89 8.81
C ASP A 287 -7.36 -30.87 9.02
N ILE A 288 -8.14 -30.72 7.95
CA ILE A 288 -9.61 -30.80 8.02
C ILE A 288 -10.15 -32.24 7.81
N GLY A 289 -9.29 -33.26 7.80
CA GLY A 289 -9.66 -34.66 7.68
C GLY A 289 -9.91 -35.12 6.23
N GLY A 290 -9.48 -34.37 5.23
CA GLY A 290 -9.43 -34.79 3.85
C GLY A 290 -8.22 -35.69 3.57
N ARG A 291 -8.20 -36.37 2.43
CA ARG A 291 -7.09 -37.27 2.07
C ARG A 291 -6.84 -37.28 0.56
N TRP A 292 -5.58 -37.22 0.15
CA TRP A 292 -5.13 -37.63 -1.18
C TRP A 292 -4.85 -39.12 -1.18
N ILE A 293 -5.37 -39.84 -2.18
CA ILE A 293 -5.14 -41.30 -2.29
C ILE A 293 -3.65 -41.59 -2.58
N LYS A 294 -3.04 -40.73 -3.39
CA LYS A 294 -1.59 -40.72 -3.67
C LYS A 294 -1.15 -39.23 -3.70
N LYS A 295 0.13 -38.96 -3.43
CA LYS A 295 0.66 -37.62 -3.56
C LYS A 295 0.37 -37.08 -4.97
N PRO A 296 -0.35 -35.92 -5.11
CA PRO A 296 -0.68 -35.37 -6.41
C PRO A 296 0.58 -34.86 -7.13
N LYS A 297 0.60 -35.00 -8.45
CA LYS A 297 1.52 -34.23 -9.28
C LYS A 297 0.96 -32.82 -9.43
N VAL A 298 1.86 -31.81 -9.38
CA VAL A 298 1.49 -30.41 -9.58
C VAL A 298 1.74 -30.05 -11.04
N LYS A 299 0.74 -29.44 -11.69
CA LYS A 299 0.80 -29.04 -13.11
C LYS A 299 0.33 -27.59 -13.26
N ALA A 300 0.94 -26.86 -14.19
CA ALA A 300 0.42 -25.59 -14.66
C ALA A 300 -0.34 -25.83 -15.98
N ALA A 301 -1.60 -25.40 -16.05
CA ALA A 301 -2.39 -25.48 -17.27
C ALA A 301 -3.50 -24.43 -17.26
N THR A 302 -3.97 -24.06 -18.44
CA THR A 302 -5.19 -23.26 -18.62
C THR A 302 -6.41 -24.17 -18.64
N MET A 303 -7.49 -23.80 -17.93
CA MET A 303 -8.76 -24.51 -17.93
C MET A 303 -9.31 -24.64 -19.36
N ASP A 304 -9.73 -25.84 -19.72
CA ASP A 304 -10.41 -26.17 -20.98
C ASP A 304 -11.82 -26.77 -20.75
N ASN A 305 -12.48 -27.15 -21.83
CA ASN A 305 -13.86 -27.64 -21.79
C ASN A 305 -14.03 -29.03 -21.11
N SER A 306 -12.94 -29.73 -20.79
CA SER A 306 -12.99 -31.00 -20.06
C SER A 306 -13.28 -30.81 -18.57
N PHE A 307 -13.00 -29.59 -18.04
CA PHE A 307 -13.19 -29.25 -16.64
C PHE A 307 -14.58 -28.68 -16.36
N LYS A 308 -15.18 -29.11 -15.27
CA LYS A 308 -16.47 -28.65 -14.77
C LYS A 308 -16.31 -27.92 -13.45
N PRO A 309 -17.04 -26.81 -13.22
CA PRO A 309 -16.96 -26.06 -11.96
C PRO A 309 -17.50 -26.90 -10.80
N ILE A 310 -16.85 -26.80 -9.64
CA ILE A 310 -17.30 -27.39 -8.38
C ILE A 310 -17.63 -26.31 -7.37
N VAL A 311 -16.68 -25.39 -7.12
CA VAL A 311 -16.76 -24.34 -6.09
C VAL A 311 -16.23 -23.04 -6.67
N THR A 312 -16.91 -21.95 -6.37
CA THR A 312 -16.39 -20.58 -6.53
C THR A 312 -16.27 -19.96 -5.14
N HIS A 313 -15.06 -19.60 -4.77
CA HIS A 313 -14.79 -18.85 -3.55
C HIS A 313 -14.69 -17.36 -3.86
N LEU A 314 -15.33 -16.55 -3.02
CA LEU A 314 -15.24 -15.09 -3.06
C LEU A 314 -14.34 -14.60 -1.92
N GLY A 315 -13.23 -13.98 -2.26
CA GLY A 315 -12.30 -13.38 -1.30
C GLY A 315 -12.91 -12.21 -0.53
N VAL A 316 -12.12 -11.53 0.29
CA VAL A 316 -12.57 -10.34 1.01
C VAL A 316 -12.91 -9.20 0.05
N PRO A 317 -13.78 -8.23 0.43
CA PRO A 317 -14.08 -7.10 -0.43
C PRO A 317 -12.85 -6.20 -0.62
N LEU A 318 -12.81 -5.48 -1.74
CA LEU A 318 -11.69 -4.62 -2.14
C LEU A 318 -11.28 -3.62 -1.05
N TYR A 319 -12.26 -2.98 -0.38
CA TYR A 319 -11.97 -1.99 0.65
C TYR A 319 -11.13 -2.55 1.82
N GLU A 320 -11.30 -3.82 2.20
CA GLU A 320 -10.48 -4.49 3.21
C GLU A 320 -9.04 -4.69 2.72
N SER A 321 -8.87 -5.10 1.46
CA SER A 321 -7.55 -5.21 0.85
C SER A 321 -6.85 -3.84 0.74
N ILE A 322 -7.60 -2.79 0.38
CA ILE A 322 -7.09 -1.42 0.34
C ILE A 322 -6.66 -0.94 1.73
N LYS A 323 -7.39 -1.29 2.78
CA LYS A 323 -7.00 -0.99 4.16
C LYS A 323 -5.64 -1.59 4.51
N ASP A 324 -5.40 -2.85 4.19
CA ASP A 324 -4.10 -3.49 4.41
C ASP A 324 -3.00 -2.88 3.52
N ILE A 325 -3.30 -2.59 2.25
CA ILE A 325 -2.36 -1.93 1.33
C ILE A 325 -1.85 -0.61 1.92
N ASN A 326 -2.74 0.23 2.42
CA ASN A 326 -2.38 1.55 2.90
C ASN A 326 -1.81 1.52 4.33
N LYS A 327 -2.42 0.77 5.27
CA LYS A 327 -1.95 0.63 6.65
C LYS A 327 -0.56 -0.01 6.74
N LEU A 328 -0.35 -1.11 6.03
CA LEU A 328 0.88 -1.91 6.08
C LEU A 328 1.87 -1.58 4.95
N SER A 329 1.45 -0.74 4.02
CA SER A 329 2.25 -0.38 2.84
C SER A 329 2.62 -1.58 1.95
N ASN A 330 1.71 -2.56 1.79
CA ASN A 330 1.98 -3.79 1.08
C ASN A 330 2.12 -3.56 -0.44
N ASN A 331 3.31 -3.88 -0.99
CA ASN A 331 3.62 -3.62 -2.40
C ASN A 331 2.93 -4.61 -3.33
N VAL A 332 3.03 -5.91 -3.03
CA VAL A 332 2.47 -6.93 -3.93
C VAL A 332 0.96 -6.82 -4.02
N MET A 333 0.27 -6.53 -2.91
CA MET A 333 -1.18 -6.28 -2.94
C MET A 333 -1.54 -5.09 -3.83
N ALA A 334 -0.79 -3.98 -3.76
CA ALA A 334 -1.03 -2.81 -4.61
C ALA A 334 -0.84 -3.14 -6.10
N ARG A 335 0.19 -3.94 -6.44
CA ARG A 335 0.42 -4.42 -7.80
C ARG A 335 -0.70 -5.34 -8.28
N GLN A 336 -1.19 -6.26 -7.42
CA GLN A 336 -2.35 -7.12 -7.70
C GLN A 336 -3.60 -6.29 -8.01
N VAL A 337 -3.85 -5.23 -7.24
CA VAL A 337 -5.00 -4.34 -7.44
C VAL A 337 -4.92 -3.62 -8.80
N LEU A 338 -3.74 -3.13 -9.20
CA LEU A 338 -3.55 -2.51 -10.52
C LEU A 338 -3.82 -3.53 -11.65
N LEU A 339 -3.35 -4.76 -11.50
CA LEU A 339 -3.60 -5.86 -12.44
C LEU A 339 -5.09 -6.25 -12.47
N THR A 340 -5.77 -6.18 -11.33
CA THR A 340 -7.22 -6.44 -11.26
C THR A 340 -8.02 -5.41 -12.05
N ILE A 341 -7.65 -4.13 -12.00
CA ILE A 341 -8.27 -3.09 -12.85
C ILE A 341 -8.15 -3.49 -14.33
N ALA A 342 -6.97 -3.94 -14.76
CA ALA A 342 -6.75 -4.39 -16.13
C ALA A 342 -7.58 -5.64 -16.47
N LEU A 343 -7.60 -6.63 -15.58
CA LEU A 343 -8.33 -7.88 -15.78
C LEU A 343 -9.82 -7.65 -15.99
N GLU A 344 -10.43 -6.83 -15.15
CA GLU A 344 -11.88 -6.59 -15.18
C GLU A 344 -12.33 -5.66 -16.31
N LYS A 345 -11.45 -4.77 -16.78
CA LYS A 345 -11.81 -3.77 -17.80
C LYS A 345 -11.27 -4.08 -19.20
N SER A 346 -10.16 -4.85 -19.31
CA SER A 346 -9.56 -5.20 -20.60
C SER A 346 -9.63 -6.71 -20.90
N GLY A 347 -9.98 -7.53 -19.89
CA GLY A 347 -10.02 -8.99 -20.03
C GLY A 347 -8.65 -9.68 -19.88
N LYS A 348 -8.63 -10.96 -20.21
CA LYS A 348 -7.44 -11.83 -20.07
C LYS A 348 -6.59 -11.85 -21.34
N PRO A 349 -5.28 -12.06 -21.21
CA PRO A 349 -4.50 -11.93 -19.97
C PRO A 349 -4.28 -10.48 -19.56
N SER A 350 -4.24 -10.24 -18.26
CA SER A 350 -3.99 -8.91 -17.70
C SER A 350 -2.51 -8.60 -17.59
N ASN A 351 -2.14 -7.33 -17.76
CA ASN A 351 -0.79 -6.83 -17.54
C ASN A 351 -0.76 -5.42 -16.94
N THR A 352 0.42 -5.01 -16.48
CA THR A 352 0.61 -3.72 -15.80
C THR A 352 0.35 -2.52 -16.72
N SER A 353 0.72 -2.62 -18.01
CA SER A 353 0.53 -1.53 -18.98
C SER A 353 -0.95 -1.19 -19.17
N ASN A 354 -1.80 -2.20 -19.30
CA ASN A 354 -3.25 -2.01 -19.41
C ASN A 354 -3.83 -1.38 -18.13
N GLY A 355 -3.38 -1.82 -16.94
CA GLY A 355 -3.80 -1.23 -15.67
C GLY A 355 -3.43 0.25 -15.57
N THR A 356 -2.20 0.59 -15.90
CA THR A 356 -1.71 1.98 -15.92
C THR A 356 -2.51 2.87 -16.89
N LYS A 357 -2.79 2.36 -18.10
CA LYS A 357 -3.59 3.07 -19.09
C LYS A 357 -5.00 3.38 -18.54
N LEU A 358 -5.66 2.40 -17.94
CA LEU A 358 -7.00 2.55 -17.37
C LEU A 358 -7.05 3.54 -16.21
N VAL A 359 -6.03 3.55 -15.33
CA VAL A 359 -5.92 4.55 -14.25
C VAL A 359 -5.77 5.95 -14.82
N LYS A 360 -4.93 6.15 -15.85
CA LYS A 360 -4.78 7.45 -16.52
C LYS A 360 -6.07 7.89 -17.24
N GLU A 361 -6.79 6.97 -17.84
CA GLU A 361 -8.10 7.26 -18.46
C GLU A 361 -9.15 7.67 -17.43
N TRP A 362 -9.17 7.00 -16.27
CA TRP A 362 -10.06 7.35 -15.16
C TRP A 362 -9.74 8.76 -14.62
N LEU A 363 -8.45 9.11 -14.43
CA LEU A 363 -8.04 10.46 -14.01
C LEU A 363 -8.57 11.54 -14.97
N ARG A 364 -8.39 11.35 -16.31
CA ARG A 364 -8.91 12.32 -17.28
C ARG A 364 -10.43 12.45 -17.23
N LYS A 365 -11.16 11.34 -17.05
CA LYS A 365 -12.63 11.36 -16.86
C LYS A 365 -13.03 12.08 -15.58
N SER A 366 -12.18 12.05 -14.56
CA SER A 366 -12.34 12.80 -13.30
C SER A 366 -11.84 14.24 -13.38
N GLN A 367 -11.55 14.74 -14.60
CA GLN A 367 -11.06 16.10 -14.87
C GLN A 367 -9.69 16.41 -14.20
N LEU A 368 -8.89 15.38 -13.97
CA LEU A 368 -7.53 15.49 -13.46
C LEU A 368 -6.56 15.14 -14.60
N ASP A 369 -5.96 16.17 -15.19
CA ASP A 369 -4.85 16.00 -16.15
C ASP A 369 -3.52 16.11 -15.42
N MET A 370 -2.71 15.05 -15.51
CA MET A 370 -1.42 14.92 -14.83
C MET A 370 -0.36 14.51 -15.85
N PRO A 371 0.16 15.45 -16.66
CA PRO A 371 1.09 15.12 -17.75
C PRO A 371 2.40 14.51 -17.25
N GLU A 372 2.84 14.88 -16.06
CA GLU A 372 4.07 14.36 -15.44
C GLU A 372 3.90 12.97 -14.82
N LEU A 373 2.66 12.44 -14.71
CA LEU A 373 2.41 11.19 -14.02
C LEU A 373 3.03 9.99 -14.73
N ILE A 374 3.92 9.32 -14.03
CA ILE A 374 4.47 8.03 -14.44
C ILE A 374 4.07 6.98 -13.41
N ILE A 375 3.32 5.98 -13.84
CA ILE A 375 2.97 4.80 -13.05
C ILE A 375 3.69 3.62 -13.69
N GLU A 376 4.55 2.93 -12.94
CA GLU A 376 5.21 1.72 -13.40
C GLU A 376 4.44 0.47 -12.95
N ASN A 377 4.14 0.38 -11.66
CA ASN A 377 3.50 -0.80 -11.08
C ASN A 377 2.42 -0.48 -10.02
N GLY A 378 2.18 0.80 -9.75
CA GLY A 378 1.15 1.28 -8.83
C GLY A 378 1.46 1.10 -7.34
N SER A 379 2.62 0.54 -6.99
CA SER A 379 2.99 0.32 -5.59
C SER A 379 3.92 1.38 -5.02
N GLY A 380 4.58 2.16 -5.88
CA GLY A 380 5.64 3.08 -5.48
C GLY A 380 7.01 2.43 -5.24
N LEU A 381 7.10 1.10 -5.38
CA LEU A 381 8.38 0.39 -5.38
C LEU A 381 8.96 0.46 -6.81
N SER A 382 9.50 1.61 -7.16
CA SER A 382 9.93 1.97 -8.51
C SER A 382 10.97 3.09 -8.47
N ARG A 383 11.89 3.09 -9.43
CA ARG A 383 12.83 4.18 -9.62
C ARG A 383 12.32 5.25 -10.59
N ILE A 384 11.32 4.92 -11.40
CA ILE A 384 10.82 5.79 -12.49
C ILE A 384 9.46 6.42 -12.20
N GLU A 385 8.69 5.91 -11.20
CA GLU A 385 7.39 6.53 -10.86
C GLU A 385 7.56 8.01 -10.48
N ARG A 386 6.66 8.85 -11.00
CA ARG A 386 6.66 10.31 -10.79
C ARG A 386 5.24 10.83 -10.65
N ILE A 387 5.08 11.76 -9.73
CA ILE A 387 3.88 12.60 -9.56
C ILE A 387 4.29 13.89 -8.83
N SER A 388 3.59 14.99 -9.04
CA SER A 388 3.79 16.20 -8.26
C SER A 388 3.01 16.20 -6.94
N PRO A 389 3.47 16.87 -5.87
CA PRO A 389 2.70 17.03 -4.62
C PRO A 389 1.33 17.65 -4.86
N LYS A 390 1.23 18.61 -5.76
CA LYS A 390 -0.02 19.25 -6.18
C LYS A 390 -1.05 18.23 -6.68
N HIS A 391 -0.63 17.38 -7.61
CA HIS A 391 -1.53 16.39 -8.19
C HIS A 391 -1.89 15.27 -7.20
N LEU A 392 -0.97 14.85 -6.34
CA LEU A 392 -1.34 13.87 -5.30
C LEU A 392 -2.30 14.49 -4.26
N ASN A 393 -2.20 15.79 -3.96
CA ASN A 393 -3.20 16.51 -3.15
C ASN A 393 -4.56 16.59 -3.85
N GLN A 394 -4.60 16.74 -5.17
CA GLN A 394 -5.86 16.68 -5.93
C GLN A 394 -6.50 15.28 -5.87
N VAL A 395 -5.69 14.20 -5.89
CA VAL A 395 -6.18 12.84 -5.65
C VAL A 395 -6.81 12.70 -4.27
N LEU A 396 -6.20 13.30 -3.22
CA LEU A 396 -6.79 13.30 -1.87
C LEU A 396 -8.14 14.04 -1.85
N LEU A 397 -8.23 15.21 -2.48
CA LEU A 397 -9.48 15.97 -2.56
C LEU A 397 -10.55 15.20 -3.34
N LEU A 398 -10.18 14.55 -4.47
CA LEU A 398 -11.06 13.66 -5.22
C LEU A 398 -11.57 12.51 -4.33
N GLY A 399 -10.69 11.93 -3.51
CA GLY A 399 -11.05 10.89 -2.54
C GLY A 399 -12.09 11.33 -1.52
N LEU A 400 -12.03 12.58 -1.02
CA LEU A 400 -13.08 13.13 -0.13
C LEU A 400 -14.40 13.36 -0.85
N ASN A 401 -14.36 13.64 -2.15
CA ASN A 401 -15.56 13.90 -2.98
C ASN A 401 -16.12 12.63 -3.61
N SER A 402 -15.47 11.48 -3.44
CA SER A 402 -15.89 10.22 -4.05
C SER A 402 -17.00 9.52 -3.26
N ALA A 403 -17.71 8.61 -3.94
CA ALA A 403 -18.66 7.71 -3.27
C ALA A 403 -17.97 6.74 -2.30
N SER A 404 -16.68 6.44 -2.54
CA SER A 404 -15.86 5.52 -1.74
C SER A 404 -15.12 6.20 -0.58
N ARG A 405 -15.41 7.50 -0.31
CA ARG A 405 -14.64 8.34 0.64
C ARG A 405 -14.45 7.72 2.02
N ASP A 406 -15.47 7.09 2.59
CA ASP A 406 -15.39 6.53 3.94
C ASP A 406 -14.38 5.39 3.99
N TYR A 407 -14.41 4.47 3.02
CA TYR A 407 -13.45 3.38 2.88
C TYR A 407 -12.03 3.88 2.58
N TYR A 408 -11.94 4.89 1.68
CA TYR A 408 -10.64 5.43 1.29
C TYR A 408 -9.92 6.08 2.46
N VAL A 409 -10.61 6.94 3.20
CA VAL A 409 -10.04 7.66 4.35
C VAL A 409 -9.72 6.70 5.50
N GLU A 410 -10.61 5.73 5.81
CA GLU A 410 -10.39 4.72 6.84
C GLU A 410 -9.16 3.84 6.56
N SER A 411 -8.80 3.68 5.30
CA SER A 411 -7.62 2.90 4.91
C SER A 411 -6.29 3.52 5.31
N LEU A 412 -6.25 4.83 5.63
CA LEU A 412 -5.00 5.54 5.91
C LEU A 412 -4.42 5.19 7.30
N PRO A 413 -3.09 5.08 7.44
CA PRO A 413 -2.43 4.98 8.74
C PRO A 413 -2.70 6.20 9.62
N ILE A 414 -2.92 5.98 10.90
CA ILE A 414 -3.21 7.04 11.88
C ILE A 414 -2.00 7.21 12.80
N ALA A 415 -1.46 8.42 12.87
CA ALA A 415 -0.30 8.74 13.70
C ALA A 415 -0.58 8.44 15.18
N GLY A 416 0.36 7.71 15.81
CA GLY A 416 0.24 7.29 17.21
C GLY A 416 -0.74 6.14 17.47
N VAL A 417 -1.41 5.60 16.42
CA VAL A 417 -2.46 4.58 16.57
C VAL A 417 -2.12 3.31 15.81
N ASP A 418 -1.97 3.39 14.48
CA ASP A 418 -1.84 2.19 13.65
C ASP A 418 -0.94 2.34 12.41
N GLY A 419 -0.78 1.24 11.69
CA GLY A 419 -0.06 1.17 10.43
C GLY A 419 1.37 1.68 10.53
N THR A 420 1.88 2.24 9.43
CA THR A 420 3.25 2.78 9.35
C THR A 420 3.46 4.06 10.18
N MET A 421 2.37 4.62 10.72
CA MET A 421 2.39 5.82 11.56
C MET A 421 2.26 5.52 13.06
N LYS A 422 2.10 4.25 13.46
CA LYS A 422 1.84 3.82 14.85
C LYS A 422 2.80 4.41 15.89
N HIS A 423 4.07 4.56 15.52
CA HIS A 423 5.13 5.04 16.43
C HIS A 423 5.60 6.46 16.12
N ARG A 424 4.79 7.24 15.35
CA ARG A 424 5.11 8.64 15.02
C ARG A 424 4.23 9.60 15.80
N LEU A 425 4.79 10.74 16.19
CA LEU A 425 4.12 11.83 16.91
C LEU A 425 3.46 11.41 18.24
N LEU A 426 3.95 10.32 18.86
CA LEU A 426 3.36 9.76 20.10
C LEU A 426 3.28 10.79 21.21
N ASP A 427 4.34 11.57 21.46
CA ASP A 427 4.37 12.56 22.52
C ASP A 427 3.38 13.70 22.28
N LYS A 428 3.10 13.99 21.01
CA LYS A 428 2.12 14.99 20.60
C LYS A 428 0.72 14.59 21.03
N PHE A 429 0.34 13.34 20.77
CA PHE A 429 -1.01 12.84 21.07
C PHE A 429 -1.18 12.46 22.56
N ARG A 430 -0.15 11.91 23.20
CA ARG A 430 -0.20 11.54 24.63
C ARG A 430 -0.33 12.74 25.56
N LYS A 431 0.27 13.88 25.20
CA LYS A 431 0.26 15.13 25.99
C LYS A 431 -0.93 16.04 25.69
N TYR A 432 -1.70 15.72 24.65
CA TYR A 432 -2.80 16.56 24.23
C TYR A 432 -4.03 16.34 25.15
N VAL A 433 -4.41 17.41 25.84
CA VAL A 433 -5.68 17.50 26.59
C VAL A 433 -6.50 18.59 25.91
N PRO A 434 -7.64 18.26 25.27
CA PRO A 434 -8.41 19.26 24.56
C PRO A 434 -9.05 20.26 25.52
N LYS A 435 -9.04 21.53 25.15
CA LYS A 435 -9.84 22.57 25.82
C LYS A 435 -11.29 22.44 25.34
N ARG A 436 -12.26 22.87 26.18
CA ARG A 436 -13.68 22.84 25.82
C ARG A 436 -13.96 23.58 24.49
N SER A 437 -13.39 24.77 24.32
CA SER A 437 -13.52 25.55 23.08
C SER A 437 -12.94 24.84 21.84
N GLU A 438 -11.84 24.09 22.02
CA GLU A 438 -11.25 23.29 20.93
C GLU A 438 -12.18 22.11 20.58
N THR A 439 -12.79 21.45 21.56
CA THR A 439 -13.75 20.35 21.33
C THR A 439 -14.99 20.83 20.57
N GLU A 440 -15.60 21.94 21.01
CA GLU A 440 -16.76 22.52 20.35
C GLU A 440 -16.44 22.95 18.90
N ALA A 441 -15.26 23.55 18.67
CA ALA A 441 -14.81 23.94 17.33
C ALA A 441 -14.52 22.70 16.46
N LEU A 442 -13.91 21.66 17.01
CA LEU A 442 -13.61 20.41 16.32
C LEU A 442 -14.90 19.76 15.82
N GLU A 443 -15.90 19.56 16.68
CA GLU A 443 -17.18 18.96 16.33
C GLU A 443 -17.89 19.73 15.22
N LYS A 444 -17.96 21.07 15.35
CA LYS A 444 -18.57 21.95 14.35
C LYS A 444 -17.87 21.84 12.99
N ASN A 445 -16.55 21.98 12.98
CA ASN A 445 -15.77 22.10 11.75
C ASN A 445 -15.60 20.74 11.02
N THR A 446 -15.77 19.61 11.72
CA THR A 446 -15.62 18.27 11.13
C THR A 446 -16.93 17.55 10.84
N SER A 447 -18.09 18.17 11.15
CA SER A 447 -19.41 17.52 11.03
C SER A 447 -19.73 16.97 9.65
N SER A 448 -19.25 17.61 8.57
CA SER A 448 -19.45 17.20 7.18
C SER A 448 -18.44 16.13 6.70
N LEU A 449 -17.36 15.91 7.43
CA LEU A 449 -16.31 14.96 7.05
C LEU A 449 -16.74 13.50 7.25
N PRO A 450 -16.06 12.52 6.61
CA PRO A 450 -16.15 11.11 6.97
C PRO A 450 -15.93 10.87 8.46
N SER A 451 -16.70 9.98 9.09
CA SER A 451 -16.61 9.72 10.53
C SER A 451 -15.20 9.31 11.00
N SER A 452 -14.46 8.63 10.11
CA SER A 452 -13.09 8.17 10.35
C SER A 452 -12.07 9.30 10.54
N ILE A 453 -12.33 10.52 10.04
CA ILE A 453 -11.44 11.69 10.20
C ILE A 453 -12.10 12.88 10.91
N ARG A 454 -13.10 12.66 11.72
CA ARG A 454 -13.71 13.73 12.57
C ARG A 454 -12.94 14.02 13.84
N LYS A 455 -11.83 13.31 14.07
CA LYS A 455 -11.03 13.44 15.30
C LYS A 455 -9.73 14.18 14.98
N TYR A 456 -9.26 14.98 15.93
CA TYR A 456 -7.90 15.51 15.92
C TYR A 456 -6.89 14.42 15.60
N GLY A 457 -6.09 14.63 14.55
CA GLY A 457 -5.15 13.58 14.14
C GLY A 457 -4.50 13.79 12.77
N ALA A 458 -3.53 12.94 12.49
CA ALA A 458 -2.81 12.85 11.22
C ALA A 458 -3.05 11.48 10.60
N TYR A 459 -3.71 11.48 9.45
CA TYR A 459 -4.12 10.30 8.68
C TYR A 459 -3.22 10.23 7.44
N ILE A 460 -2.06 9.58 7.57
CA ILE A 460 -0.94 9.77 6.66
C ILE A 460 -0.42 8.46 6.10
N LYS A 461 -0.41 8.34 4.78
CA LYS A 461 0.36 7.34 4.06
C LYS A 461 1.81 7.79 3.97
N THR A 462 2.73 6.91 4.33
CA THR A 462 4.18 7.13 4.21
C THR A 462 4.75 6.39 2.99
N GLY A 463 5.87 6.91 2.46
CA GLY A 463 6.67 6.24 1.46
C GLY A 463 8.15 6.33 1.79
N SER A 464 8.90 5.27 1.45
CA SER A 464 10.34 5.18 1.69
C SER A 464 11.02 4.31 0.63
N LEU A 465 12.09 4.84 0.05
CA LEU A 465 13.13 4.11 -0.66
C LEU A 465 14.49 4.51 -0.05
N ALA A 466 15.59 3.99 -0.54
CA ALA A 466 16.91 4.35 -0.01
C ALA A 466 17.12 5.87 0.01
N ASP A 467 16.74 6.53 -1.08
CA ASP A 467 16.91 7.95 -1.38
C ASP A 467 15.60 8.75 -1.42
N VAL A 468 14.48 8.16 -0.94
CA VAL A 468 13.17 8.82 -0.92
C VAL A 468 12.52 8.73 0.45
N ARG A 469 11.95 9.84 0.90
CA ARG A 469 10.93 9.89 1.97
C ARG A 469 9.75 10.69 1.48
N SER A 470 8.55 10.19 1.74
CA SER A 470 7.31 10.87 1.36
C SER A 470 6.22 10.68 2.40
N ILE A 471 5.34 11.67 2.46
CA ILE A 471 4.07 11.62 3.21
C ILE A 471 2.97 12.20 2.33
N SER A 472 1.76 11.64 2.46
CA SER A 472 0.55 12.22 1.85
C SER A 472 -0.69 11.76 2.62
N GLY A 473 -1.66 12.66 2.82
CA GLY A 473 -2.90 12.35 3.53
C GLY A 473 -3.63 13.57 4.09
N TYR A 474 -4.37 13.34 5.16
CA TYR A 474 -5.22 14.35 5.80
C TYR A 474 -4.75 14.69 7.20
N ILE A 475 -4.91 15.95 7.56
CA ILE A 475 -4.70 16.45 8.93
C ILE A 475 -5.99 17.08 9.41
N VAL A 476 -6.38 16.76 10.64
CA VAL A 476 -7.42 17.47 11.38
C VAL A 476 -6.75 18.13 12.57
N SER A 477 -6.74 19.46 12.59
CA SER A 477 -6.12 20.24 13.64
C SER A 477 -6.93 20.25 14.94
N ARG A 478 -6.41 20.87 15.99
CA ARG A 478 -7.09 20.99 17.29
C ARG A 478 -8.46 21.66 17.19
N THR A 479 -8.60 22.64 16.30
CA THR A 479 -9.87 23.36 16.08
C THR A 479 -10.72 22.75 14.97
N GLY A 480 -10.32 21.58 14.43
CA GLY A 480 -11.07 20.90 13.38
C GLY A 480 -10.81 21.44 11.98
N GLN A 481 -9.83 22.34 11.79
CA GLN A 481 -9.41 22.70 10.43
C GLN A 481 -8.82 21.47 9.75
N THR A 482 -9.29 21.19 8.54
CA THR A 482 -8.85 20.01 7.79
C THR A 482 -7.94 20.44 6.65
N TYR A 483 -6.85 19.69 6.49
CA TYR A 483 -5.87 19.93 5.43
C TYR A 483 -5.58 18.64 4.66
N THR A 484 -5.34 18.75 3.36
CA THR A 484 -4.57 17.78 2.62
C THR A 484 -3.10 18.19 2.64
N VAL A 485 -2.22 17.23 2.83
CA VAL A 485 -0.78 17.46 2.85
C VAL A 485 -0.07 16.40 2.01
N THR A 486 0.85 16.83 1.16
CA THR A 486 1.77 15.98 0.43
C THR A 486 3.16 16.59 0.47
N SER A 487 4.17 15.79 0.85
CA SER A 487 5.56 16.21 0.83
C SER A 487 6.46 15.08 0.37
N PHE A 488 7.36 15.40 -0.56
CA PHE A 488 8.36 14.50 -1.11
C PHE A 488 9.76 15.02 -0.83
N ILE A 489 10.66 14.11 -0.50
CA ILE A 489 12.10 14.34 -0.33
C ILE A 489 12.82 13.29 -1.15
N ASN A 490 13.51 13.72 -2.21
CA ASN A 490 14.28 12.86 -3.10
C ASN A 490 15.76 13.24 -3.02
N HIS A 491 16.52 12.59 -2.13
CA HIS A 491 17.92 12.89 -1.89
C HIS A 491 18.63 11.70 -1.22
N LYS A 492 19.94 11.52 -1.45
CA LYS A 492 20.74 10.46 -0.80
C LYS A 492 20.64 10.45 0.73
N ASN A 493 20.41 11.64 1.35
CA ASN A 493 20.23 11.79 2.79
C ASN A 493 18.74 11.78 3.20
N ALA A 494 17.82 11.30 2.36
CA ALA A 494 16.38 11.31 2.66
C ALA A 494 16.03 10.61 3.98
N GLY A 495 16.89 9.74 4.48
CA GLY A 495 16.75 9.13 5.82
C GLY A 495 16.53 10.16 6.93
N SER A 496 17.23 11.31 6.88
CA SER A 496 17.10 12.42 7.83
C SER A 496 15.84 13.29 7.61
N GLY A 497 15.09 13.06 6.53
CA GLY A 497 13.90 13.86 6.18
C GLY A 497 12.67 13.60 7.05
N ARG A 498 12.73 12.62 7.96
CA ARG A 498 11.63 12.33 8.87
C ARG A 498 11.26 13.50 9.75
N ASP A 499 12.26 14.20 10.29
CA ASP A 499 12.06 15.34 11.18
C ASP A 499 11.42 16.54 10.45
N ILE A 500 11.72 16.71 9.16
CA ILE A 500 11.07 17.71 8.30
C ILE A 500 9.57 17.44 8.19
N HIS A 501 9.21 16.19 7.92
CA HIS A 501 7.82 15.76 7.84
C HIS A 501 7.12 15.88 9.20
N ASP A 502 7.76 15.50 10.31
CA ASP A 502 7.17 15.58 11.65
C ASP A 502 6.96 17.05 12.09
N ALA A 503 7.87 17.95 11.72
CA ALA A 503 7.70 19.40 11.93
C ALA A 503 6.50 19.96 11.15
N LEU A 504 6.35 19.58 9.87
CA LEU A 504 5.21 19.99 9.04
C LEU A 504 3.88 19.49 9.59
N LEU A 505 3.80 18.20 9.95
CA LEU A 505 2.59 17.61 10.52
C LEU A 505 2.23 18.24 11.87
N THR A 506 3.23 18.50 12.72
CA THR A 506 3.04 19.15 14.04
C THR A 506 2.50 20.58 13.88
N TRP A 507 3.06 21.35 12.96
CA TRP A 507 2.60 22.70 12.67
C TRP A 507 1.13 22.74 12.22
N LEU A 508 0.72 21.81 11.35
CA LEU A 508 -0.67 21.70 10.89
C LEU A 508 -1.62 21.26 12.02
N LEU A 509 -1.20 20.31 12.85
CA LEU A 509 -1.96 19.82 14.00
C LEU A 509 -2.20 20.95 15.04
N ASP A 510 -1.27 21.89 15.16
CA ASP A 510 -1.33 23.03 16.12
C ASP A 510 -2.01 24.28 15.58
N ASP A 511 -2.76 24.18 14.48
CA ASP A 511 -3.40 25.32 13.83
C ASP A 511 -2.41 26.41 13.37
N GLY A 512 -1.18 26.03 13.04
CA GLY A 512 -0.12 26.94 12.61
C GLY A 512 -0.51 27.88 11.46
N PRO A 513 -1.28 27.46 10.42
CA PRO A 513 -1.77 28.35 9.38
C PRO A 513 -2.67 29.49 9.87
N LEU A 514 -3.46 29.28 10.94
CA LEU A 514 -4.31 30.34 11.52
C LEU A 514 -3.49 31.39 12.23
N GLN A 515 -2.39 30.99 12.88
CA GLN A 515 -1.48 31.91 13.57
C GLN A 515 -0.77 32.85 12.58
N LEU A 516 -0.44 32.38 11.38
CA LEU A 516 0.15 33.21 10.33
C LEU A 516 -0.83 34.25 9.78
N SER A 517 -2.12 33.93 9.70
CA SER A 517 -3.16 34.86 9.22
C SER A 517 -3.47 35.96 10.22
N SER A 518 -3.35 35.70 11.53
CA SER A 518 -3.57 36.67 12.61
C SER A 518 -2.36 37.61 12.85
N ALA A 519 -1.19 37.21 12.37
CA ALA A 519 0.05 38.01 12.51
C ALA A 519 0.29 39.02 11.35
N ARG A 520 -0.60 39.09 10.34
CA ARG A 520 -0.52 40.10 9.29
C ARG A 520 -1.13 41.40 9.86
N PRO A 521 -0.36 42.50 10.02
CA PRO A 521 -0.96 43.79 10.34
C PRO A 521 -1.87 44.23 9.18
N HIS A 522 -3.02 44.80 9.52
CA HIS A 522 -4.00 45.41 8.61
C HIS A 522 -3.38 46.55 7.83
#